data_61b71a5ccfbcdb4e4432a6ef6a9bde98
#
_entry.id   61b71a5ccfbcdb4e4432a6ef6a9bde98
#
_cell.length_a   1.000
_cell.length_b   1.000
_cell.length_c   1.000
_cell.angle_alpha   90.00
_cell.angle_beta   90.00
_cell.angle_gamma   90.00
#
_symmetry.space_group_name_H-M   'P 1'
#
loop_
_entity.id
_entity.type
_entity.pdbx_description
1 polymer ?
#
loop_
_entity_poly.entity_id
_entity_poly.type
_entity_poly.pdbx_seq_one_letter_code
_entity_poly.pdbx_strand_id
1 'polypeptide(L)'
;MSEVTVLGIFVADLSFSANKIPTIGETILGDKHNIGPGGKGCNQAIALARLGCNVNFISKIGNDDYGKLALNSLKQNKIDTSNIIISKEHQTGVAGIHVDSNTGQNAITVIRGAPASFTKDEIDINVIKKSKIFLTQLEIPIEVTLYSLKAAKENGLVNILNPAPACKLDKEFFSLSDYFTPNEAEA
;
A
#
# COMPACT_ATOMS: atom_id res chain seq x y z
N MET A 1 2.26 9.40 20.78
CA MET A 1 2.85 10.04 19.57
C MET A 1 3.26 8.90 18.67
N SER A 2 2.84 8.90 17.41
CA SER A 2 3.21 7.82 16.47
C SER A 2 4.69 7.89 16.14
N GLU A 3 5.31 6.75 15.90
CA GLU A 3 6.73 6.68 15.51
C GLU A 3 6.87 6.78 13.99
N VAL A 4 5.93 6.16 13.27
CA VAL A 4 5.94 6.08 11.81
C VAL A 4 4.57 6.44 11.26
N THR A 5 4.52 7.32 10.25
CA THR A 5 3.37 7.47 9.39
C THR A 5 3.64 6.77 8.06
N VAL A 6 2.78 5.84 7.69
CA VAL A 6 2.80 5.18 6.38
C VAL A 6 1.67 5.76 5.54
N LEU A 7 1.99 6.25 4.34
CA LEU A 7 1.01 6.67 3.32
C LEU A 7 1.08 5.68 2.16
N GLY A 8 -0.03 5.03 1.84
CA GLY A 8 -0.05 4.08 0.75
C GLY A 8 -1.40 3.41 0.55
N ILE A 9 -1.44 2.35 -0.26
CA ILE A 9 -2.67 1.66 -0.56
C ILE A 9 -2.91 0.47 0.36
N PHE A 10 -4.20 0.16 0.54
CA PHE A 10 -4.71 -1.16 0.85
C PHE A 10 -5.33 -1.74 -0.43
N VAL A 11 -5.09 -2.99 -0.69
CA VAL A 11 -5.83 -3.81 -1.66
C VAL A 11 -6.26 -5.12 -1.00
N ALA A 12 -7.38 -5.69 -1.42
CA ALA A 12 -7.71 -7.05 -1.04
C ALA A 12 -6.96 -8.02 -1.99
N ASP A 13 -6.08 -8.84 -1.44
CA ASP A 13 -5.38 -9.88 -2.18
C ASP A 13 -6.29 -11.11 -2.32
N LEU A 14 -6.70 -11.41 -3.56
CA LEU A 14 -7.45 -12.59 -3.93
C LEU A 14 -6.50 -13.57 -4.59
N SER A 15 -6.00 -14.54 -3.82
CA SER A 15 -5.05 -15.53 -4.34
C SER A 15 -5.75 -16.85 -4.70
N PHE A 16 -5.36 -17.38 -5.85
CA PHE A 16 -5.84 -18.65 -6.40
C PHE A 16 -4.63 -19.53 -6.66
N SER A 17 -4.59 -20.71 -6.04
CA SER A 17 -3.52 -21.67 -6.22
C SER A 17 -3.99 -22.82 -7.09
N ALA A 18 -3.17 -23.20 -8.06
CA ALA A 18 -3.37 -24.34 -8.96
C ALA A 18 -2.02 -24.94 -9.33
N ASN A 19 -2.02 -26.10 -9.98
CA ASN A 19 -0.80 -26.77 -10.45
C ASN A 19 -0.02 -26.03 -11.54
N LYS A 20 -0.58 -24.96 -12.09
CA LYS A 20 0.05 -24.03 -13.04
C LYS A 20 -0.74 -22.71 -13.11
N ILE A 21 -0.15 -21.71 -13.71
CA ILE A 21 -0.86 -20.48 -14.10
C ILE A 21 -1.58 -20.73 -15.43
N PRO A 22 -2.91 -20.42 -15.57
CA PRO A 22 -3.63 -20.68 -16.80
C PRO A 22 -3.09 -19.80 -17.96
N THR A 23 -3.05 -20.38 -19.15
CA THR A 23 -2.72 -19.67 -20.38
C THR A 23 -3.96 -19.02 -20.99
N ILE A 24 -3.79 -18.14 -21.99
CA ILE A 24 -4.89 -17.45 -22.66
C ILE A 24 -5.88 -18.48 -23.23
N GLY A 25 -7.16 -18.31 -22.89
CA GLY A 25 -8.25 -19.20 -23.31
C GLY A 25 -8.39 -20.50 -22.53
N GLU A 26 -7.51 -20.74 -21.56
CA GLU A 26 -7.54 -21.97 -20.74
C GLU A 26 -8.39 -21.76 -19.48
N THR A 27 -9.17 -22.78 -19.13
CA THR A 27 -9.82 -22.90 -17.82
C THR A 27 -9.19 -24.07 -17.07
N ILE A 28 -8.68 -23.82 -15.87
CA ILE A 28 -8.13 -24.86 -15.00
C ILE A 28 -8.90 -24.93 -13.69
N LEU A 29 -8.85 -26.08 -13.04
CA LEU A 29 -9.38 -26.24 -11.68
C LEU A 29 -8.25 -25.90 -10.69
N GLY A 30 -8.56 -25.03 -9.74
CA GLY A 30 -7.63 -24.64 -8.67
C GLY A 30 -7.79 -25.50 -7.42
N ASP A 31 -6.79 -25.48 -6.55
CA ASP A 31 -6.75 -26.28 -5.32
C ASP A 31 -7.33 -25.50 -4.13
N LYS A 32 -7.05 -24.19 -4.06
CA LYS A 32 -7.51 -23.32 -2.97
C LYS A 32 -7.53 -21.86 -3.38
N HIS A 33 -8.29 -21.06 -2.65
CA HIS A 33 -8.22 -19.63 -2.70
C HIS A 33 -8.05 -19.04 -1.30
N ASN A 34 -7.55 -17.82 -1.23
CA ASN A 34 -7.50 -17.04 0.01
C ASN A 34 -7.78 -15.56 -0.29
N ILE A 35 -8.40 -14.88 0.67
CA ILE A 35 -8.63 -13.44 0.63
C ILE A 35 -7.96 -12.84 1.86
N GLY A 36 -7.09 -11.86 1.66
CA GLY A 36 -6.34 -11.23 2.74
C GLY A 36 -5.99 -9.77 2.48
N PRO A 37 -5.38 -9.11 3.47
CA PRO A 37 -4.85 -7.77 3.29
C PRO A 37 -3.63 -7.79 2.38
N GLY A 38 -3.55 -6.80 1.49
CA GLY A 38 -2.44 -6.57 0.58
C GLY A 38 -2.23 -5.09 0.32
N GLY A 39 -1.38 -4.78 -0.66
CA GLY A 39 -0.88 -3.44 -0.94
C GLY A 39 0.41 -3.14 -0.18
N LYS A 40 1.38 -2.54 -0.87
CA LYS A 40 2.72 -2.28 -0.29
C LYS A 40 2.63 -1.45 0.99
N GLY A 41 1.83 -0.38 0.98
CA GLY A 41 1.62 0.47 2.15
C GLY A 41 1.02 -0.28 3.33
N CYS A 42 -0.04 -1.05 3.10
CA CYS A 42 -0.68 -1.84 4.15
C CYS A 42 0.27 -2.91 4.71
N ASN A 43 1.00 -3.62 3.84
CA ASN A 43 1.96 -4.64 4.26
C ASN A 43 3.07 -4.06 5.13
N GLN A 44 3.60 -2.89 4.77
CA GLN A 44 4.61 -2.17 5.55
C GLN A 44 4.06 -1.70 6.90
N ALA A 45 2.84 -1.13 6.91
CA ALA A 45 2.18 -0.69 8.14
C ALA A 45 1.96 -1.87 9.11
N ILE A 46 1.46 -3.00 8.61
CA ILE A 46 1.25 -4.22 9.41
C ILE A 46 2.58 -4.78 9.92
N ALA A 47 3.61 -4.83 9.09
CA ALA A 47 4.92 -5.31 9.49
C ALA A 47 5.52 -4.46 10.62
N LEU A 48 5.48 -3.14 10.49
CA LEU A 48 5.94 -2.21 11.53
C LEU A 48 5.16 -2.36 12.84
N ALA A 49 3.83 -2.47 12.76
CA ALA A 49 3.00 -2.66 13.94
C ALA A 49 3.31 -3.99 14.66
N ARG A 50 3.55 -5.07 13.92
CA ARG A 50 3.97 -6.38 14.48
C ARG A 50 5.35 -6.34 15.10
N LEU A 51 6.24 -5.46 14.63
CA LEU A 51 7.54 -5.20 15.25
C LEU A 51 7.47 -4.28 16.47
N GLY A 52 6.27 -3.85 16.88
CA GLY A 52 6.04 -3.04 18.07
C GLY A 52 6.05 -1.53 17.84
N CYS A 53 6.17 -1.06 16.60
CA CYS A 53 6.09 0.36 16.29
C CYS A 53 4.66 0.88 16.44
N ASN A 54 4.53 2.13 16.90
CA ASN A 54 3.26 2.85 16.87
C ASN A 54 3.07 3.49 15.48
N VAL A 55 2.16 2.95 14.68
CA VAL A 55 1.99 3.29 13.26
C VAL A 55 0.71 4.07 13.03
N ASN A 56 0.82 5.20 12.32
CA ASN A 56 -0.29 5.83 11.61
C ASN A 56 -0.32 5.27 10.19
N PHE A 57 -1.50 4.87 9.72
CA PHE A 57 -1.66 4.49 8.31
C PHE A 57 -2.67 5.40 7.63
N ILE A 58 -2.21 6.15 6.63
CA ILE A 58 -3.04 7.00 5.77
C ILE A 58 -3.31 6.21 4.49
N SER A 59 -4.58 5.93 4.23
CA SER A 59 -5.02 5.22 3.03
C SER A 59 -6.43 5.62 2.64
N LYS A 60 -6.89 5.17 1.48
CA LYS A 60 -8.24 5.39 0.98
C LYS A 60 -8.83 4.06 0.54
N ILE A 61 -10.05 3.76 0.98
CA ILE A 61 -10.77 2.51 0.67
C ILE A 61 -12.17 2.84 0.18
N GLY A 62 -12.85 1.88 -0.42
CA GLY A 62 -14.27 1.99 -0.76
C GLY A 62 -15.18 1.66 0.42
N ASN A 63 -16.45 2.03 0.30
CA ASN A 63 -17.50 1.60 1.22
C ASN A 63 -18.09 0.25 0.78
N ASP A 64 -17.26 -0.79 0.81
CA ASP A 64 -17.57 -2.14 0.34
C ASP A 64 -17.02 -3.22 1.29
N ASP A 65 -17.21 -4.50 0.95
CA ASP A 65 -16.76 -5.60 1.81
C ASP A 65 -15.23 -5.70 1.91
N TYR A 66 -14.50 -5.31 0.86
CA TYR A 66 -13.04 -5.23 0.92
C TYR A 66 -12.55 -4.06 1.78
N GLY A 67 -13.30 -2.95 1.82
CA GLY A 67 -13.06 -1.87 2.77
C GLY A 67 -13.27 -2.30 4.22
N LYS A 68 -14.30 -3.11 4.49
CA LYS A 68 -14.48 -3.74 5.81
C LYS A 68 -13.35 -4.68 6.17
N LEU A 69 -12.86 -5.48 5.19
CA LEU A 69 -11.68 -6.34 5.36
C LEU A 69 -10.46 -5.49 5.75
N ALA A 70 -10.23 -4.36 5.07
CA ALA A 70 -9.16 -3.42 5.39
C ALA A 70 -9.22 -2.98 6.85
N LEU A 71 -10.35 -2.40 7.27
CA LEU A 71 -10.53 -1.89 8.63
C LEU A 71 -10.35 -2.98 9.68
N ASN A 72 -10.88 -4.18 9.44
CA ASN A 72 -10.73 -5.30 10.36
C ASN A 72 -9.27 -5.76 10.46
N SER A 73 -8.57 -5.88 9.34
CA SER A 73 -7.16 -6.30 9.31
C SER A 73 -6.25 -5.29 10.03
N LEU A 74 -6.47 -4.00 9.83
CA LEU A 74 -5.73 -2.93 10.49
C LEU A 74 -5.98 -2.96 12.01
N LYS A 75 -7.24 -3.06 12.46
CA LYS A 75 -7.60 -3.15 13.88
C LYS A 75 -6.99 -4.39 14.56
N GLN A 76 -7.02 -5.56 13.91
CA GLN A 76 -6.39 -6.78 14.42
C GLN A 76 -4.88 -6.62 14.65
N ASN A 77 -4.21 -5.79 13.85
CA ASN A 77 -2.80 -5.45 13.99
C ASN A 77 -2.57 -4.19 14.85
N LYS A 78 -3.61 -3.69 15.56
CA LYS A 78 -3.55 -2.53 16.46
C LYS A 78 -3.14 -1.22 15.77
N ILE A 79 -3.42 -1.10 14.48
CA ILE A 79 -3.21 0.13 13.71
C ILE A 79 -4.48 0.99 13.82
N ASP A 80 -4.29 2.27 14.13
CA ASP A 80 -5.39 3.24 14.16
C ASP A 80 -5.96 3.44 12.76
N THR A 81 -7.28 3.37 12.65
CA THR A 81 -8.02 3.51 11.40
C THR A 81 -8.64 4.90 11.20
N SER A 82 -8.38 5.85 12.09
CA SER A 82 -8.94 7.21 12.03
C SER A 82 -8.49 8.00 10.81
N ASN A 83 -7.35 7.62 10.22
CA ASN A 83 -6.77 8.26 9.04
C ASN A 83 -7.06 7.48 7.73
N ILE A 84 -8.00 6.54 7.77
CA ILE A 84 -8.48 5.84 6.59
C ILE A 84 -9.68 6.58 6.01
N ILE A 85 -9.53 7.07 4.79
CA ILE A 85 -10.60 7.76 4.06
C ILE A 85 -11.51 6.73 3.40
N ILE A 86 -12.82 6.86 3.63
CA ILE A 86 -13.83 5.98 3.01
C ILE A 86 -14.44 6.71 1.82
N SER A 87 -14.11 6.26 0.61
CA SER A 87 -14.68 6.78 -0.62
C SER A 87 -16.12 6.31 -0.81
N LYS A 88 -16.99 7.21 -1.26
CA LYS A 88 -18.35 6.89 -1.70
C LYS A 88 -18.44 6.59 -3.21
N GLU A 89 -17.44 6.98 -3.97
CA GLU A 89 -17.42 6.95 -5.43
C GLU A 89 -16.56 5.82 -6.00
N HIS A 90 -15.54 5.40 -5.26
CA HIS A 90 -14.57 4.41 -5.72
C HIS A 90 -14.55 3.17 -4.83
N GLN A 91 -14.44 2.01 -5.45
CA GLN A 91 -14.31 0.74 -4.74
C GLN A 91 -12.91 0.59 -4.12
N THR A 92 -12.81 -0.26 -3.11
CA THR A 92 -11.53 -0.70 -2.55
C THR A 92 -10.71 -1.42 -3.62
N GLY A 93 -9.39 -1.21 -3.61
CA GLY A 93 -8.48 -1.87 -4.52
C GLY A 93 -8.45 -3.39 -4.31
N VAL A 94 -8.17 -4.12 -5.38
CA VAL A 94 -8.05 -5.59 -5.35
C VAL A 94 -6.82 -6.04 -6.14
N ALA A 95 -6.24 -7.18 -5.74
CA ALA A 95 -5.22 -7.87 -6.52
C ALA A 95 -5.68 -9.31 -6.79
N GLY A 96 -5.73 -9.68 -8.07
CA GLY A 96 -5.89 -11.07 -8.50
C GLY A 96 -4.52 -11.72 -8.59
N ILE A 97 -4.27 -12.77 -7.82
CA ILE A 97 -2.97 -13.42 -7.70
C ILE A 97 -3.12 -14.89 -8.08
N HIS A 98 -2.55 -15.29 -9.21
CA HIS A 98 -2.45 -16.69 -9.61
C HIS A 98 -1.11 -17.24 -9.10
N VAL A 99 -1.15 -18.37 -8.39
CA VAL A 99 0.04 -19.02 -7.83
C VAL A 99 0.14 -20.43 -8.39
N ASP A 100 1.26 -20.73 -9.02
CA ASP A 100 1.65 -22.10 -9.38
C ASP A 100 2.12 -22.81 -8.11
N SER A 101 1.36 -23.81 -7.65
CA SER A 101 1.66 -24.57 -6.41
C SER A 101 2.90 -25.47 -6.53
N ASN A 102 3.33 -25.81 -7.75
CA ASN A 102 4.53 -26.63 -7.99
C ASN A 102 5.82 -25.82 -7.94
N THR A 103 5.80 -24.59 -8.48
CA THR A 103 7.00 -23.76 -8.62
C THR A 103 7.06 -22.58 -7.65
N GLY A 104 5.93 -22.20 -7.07
CA GLY A 104 5.79 -20.98 -6.27
C GLY A 104 5.77 -19.67 -7.08
N GLN A 105 5.86 -19.77 -8.41
CA GLN A 105 5.76 -18.59 -9.28
C GLN A 105 4.35 -18.03 -9.26
N ASN A 106 4.23 -16.72 -9.51
CA ASN A 106 2.94 -16.05 -9.52
C ASN A 106 2.79 -15.09 -10.70
N ALA A 107 1.52 -14.78 -11.01
CA ALA A 107 1.12 -13.70 -11.91
C ALA A 107 0.08 -12.85 -11.17
N ILE A 108 0.30 -11.53 -11.19
CA ILE A 108 -0.49 -10.59 -10.38
C ILE A 108 -1.05 -9.49 -11.26
N THR A 109 -2.35 -9.23 -11.08
CA THR A 109 -3.01 -8.03 -11.63
C THR A 109 -3.53 -7.21 -10.46
N VAL A 110 -3.15 -5.92 -10.41
CA VAL A 110 -3.57 -5.00 -9.35
C VAL A 110 -4.48 -3.92 -9.90
N ILE A 111 -5.64 -3.75 -9.26
CA ILE A 111 -6.54 -2.62 -9.46
C ILE A 111 -6.46 -1.76 -8.19
N ARG A 112 -5.87 -0.58 -8.29
CA ARG A 112 -5.60 0.29 -7.12
C ARG A 112 -6.86 0.77 -6.41
N GLY A 113 -7.97 0.91 -7.15
CA GLY A 113 -9.25 1.34 -6.59
C GLY A 113 -9.21 2.77 -6.02
N ALA A 114 -9.90 2.99 -4.91
CA ALA A 114 -10.02 4.29 -4.25
C ALA A 114 -8.70 5.04 -4.03
N PRO A 115 -7.57 4.42 -3.65
CA PRO A 115 -6.29 5.12 -3.51
C PRO A 115 -5.78 5.79 -4.79
N ALA A 116 -6.18 5.33 -5.98
CA ALA A 116 -5.81 5.97 -7.24
C ALA A 116 -6.44 7.37 -7.41
N SER A 117 -7.48 7.68 -6.64
CA SER A 117 -8.17 8.97 -6.62
C SER A 117 -7.74 9.89 -5.48
N PHE A 118 -6.62 9.60 -4.80
CA PHE A 118 -6.09 10.51 -3.79
C PHE A 118 -5.79 11.88 -4.38
N THR A 119 -6.14 12.92 -3.62
CA THR A 119 -5.75 14.31 -3.90
C THR A 119 -4.89 14.87 -2.76
N LYS A 120 -4.16 15.96 -3.03
CA LYS A 120 -3.32 16.61 -2.01
C LYS A 120 -4.15 17.14 -0.85
N ASP A 121 -5.37 17.59 -1.10
CA ASP A 121 -6.25 18.17 -0.10
C ASP A 121 -6.79 17.11 0.89
N GLU A 122 -6.73 15.85 0.53
CA GLU A 122 -7.12 14.73 1.39
C GLU A 122 -6.00 14.31 2.36
N ILE A 123 -4.79 14.87 2.21
CA ILE A 123 -3.64 14.55 3.07
C ILE A 123 -3.58 15.54 4.24
N ASP A 124 -3.94 15.06 5.43
CA ASP A 124 -3.77 15.86 6.66
C ASP A 124 -2.29 15.85 7.09
N ILE A 125 -1.61 16.96 6.78
CA ILE A 125 -0.21 17.18 7.15
C ILE A 125 -0.01 17.13 8.68
N ASN A 126 -1.01 17.46 9.47
CA ASN A 126 -0.88 17.38 10.93
C ASN A 126 -0.79 15.93 11.42
N VAL A 127 -1.30 14.96 10.67
CA VAL A 127 -1.09 13.54 10.96
C VAL A 127 0.36 13.15 10.69
N ILE A 128 0.93 13.59 9.56
CA ILE A 128 2.33 13.33 9.21
C ILE A 128 3.28 13.92 10.27
N LYS A 129 3.07 15.17 10.66
CA LYS A 129 3.89 15.89 11.67
C LYS A 129 3.98 15.21 13.04
N LYS A 130 3.05 14.34 13.39
CA LYS A 130 3.04 13.62 14.68
C LYS A 130 4.02 12.46 14.75
N SER A 131 4.71 12.15 13.65
CA SER A 131 5.64 11.03 13.55
C SER A 131 7.09 11.48 13.45
N LYS A 132 8.02 10.56 13.60
CA LYS A 132 9.46 10.77 13.38
C LYS A 132 9.87 10.33 11.98
N ILE A 133 9.16 9.34 11.43
CA ILE A 133 9.46 8.70 10.16
C ILE A 133 8.22 8.78 9.26
N PHE A 134 8.43 9.10 8.00
CA PHE A 134 7.41 9.02 6.95
C PHE A 134 7.83 7.98 5.91
N LEU A 135 6.97 7.00 5.67
CA LEU A 135 7.20 5.90 4.74
C LEU A 135 6.12 5.90 3.66
N THR A 136 6.52 5.86 2.40
CA THR A 136 5.59 5.83 1.26
C THR A 136 6.13 5.00 0.09
N GLN A 137 5.28 4.76 -0.90
CA GLN A 137 5.57 4.00 -2.11
C GLN A 137 5.01 4.77 -3.32
N LEU A 138 4.98 4.15 -4.51
CA LEU A 138 4.51 4.76 -5.75
C LEU A 138 3.17 4.19 -6.25
N GLU A 139 2.37 3.65 -5.34
CA GLU A 139 1.06 3.06 -5.68
C GLU A 139 -0.09 4.07 -5.68
N ILE A 140 0.09 5.25 -5.07
CA ILE A 140 -0.85 6.39 -5.11
C ILE A 140 -0.42 7.39 -6.20
N PRO A 141 -1.22 8.44 -6.51
CA PRO A 141 -0.81 9.46 -7.48
C PRO A 141 0.54 10.08 -7.11
N ILE A 142 1.41 10.20 -8.11
CA ILE A 142 2.81 10.59 -7.94
C ILE A 142 2.95 12.00 -7.34
N GLU A 143 2.06 12.91 -7.71
CA GLU A 143 1.99 14.27 -7.18
C GLU A 143 1.57 14.33 -5.71
N VAL A 144 0.79 13.37 -5.24
CA VAL A 144 0.40 13.25 -3.82
C VAL A 144 1.56 12.68 -3.02
N THR A 145 2.27 11.68 -3.57
CA THR A 145 3.48 11.14 -2.96
C THR A 145 4.54 12.23 -2.79
N LEU A 146 4.80 13.02 -3.85
CA LEU A 146 5.78 14.10 -3.82
C LEU A 146 5.39 15.19 -2.80
N TYR A 147 4.12 15.60 -2.79
CA TYR A 147 3.58 16.57 -1.85
C TYR A 147 3.80 16.13 -0.39
N SER A 148 3.52 14.86 -0.10
CA SER A 148 3.64 14.30 1.25
C SER A 148 5.10 14.16 1.68
N LEU A 149 6.01 13.78 0.77
CA LEU A 149 7.46 13.74 1.03
C LEU A 149 8.01 15.14 1.37
N LYS A 150 7.58 16.18 0.62
CA LYS A 150 7.94 17.57 0.90
C LYS A 150 7.49 17.98 2.29
N ALA A 151 6.21 17.75 2.59
CA ALA A 151 5.64 18.12 3.88
C ALA A 151 6.34 17.39 5.04
N ALA A 152 6.68 16.13 4.89
CA ALA A 152 7.43 15.39 5.90
C ALA A 152 8.84 15.95 6.09
N LYS A 153 9.57 16.24 4.98
CA LYS A 153 10.93 16.80 5.03
C LYS A 153 10.97 18.19 5.69
N GLU A 154 10.03 19.06 5.32
CA GLU A 154 9.89 20.39 5.91
C GLU A 154 9.61 20.37 7.42
N ASN A 155 9.05 19.28 7.92
CA ASN A 155 8.78 19.08 9.34
C ASN A 155 9.83 18.20 10.04
N GLY A 156 10.97 17.94 9.40
CA GLY A 156 12.12 17.28 10.01
C GLY A 156 11.97 15.78 10.18
N LEU A 157 11.06 15.12 9.46
CA LEU A 157 10.91 13.67 9.50
C LEU A 157 11.99 13.00 8.64
N VAL A 158 12.33 11.77 9.02
CA VAL A 158 13.10 10.87 8.16
C VAL A 158 12.18 10.28 7.11
N ASN A 159 12.47 10.54 5.83
CA ASN A 159 11.70 10.06 4.70
C ASN A 159 12.26 8.76 4.14
N ILE A 160 11.40 7.74 4.06
CA ILE A 160 11.72 6.46 3.43
C ILE A 160 10.80 6.29 2.21
N LEU A 161 11.38 6.10 1.03
CA LEU A 161 10.64 5.81 -0.19
C LEU A 161 10.97 4.41 -0.70
N ASN A 162 9.96 3.57 -0.80
CA ASN A 162 10.03 2.34 -1.57
C ASN A 162 9.58 2.67 -3.02
N PRO A 163 10.48 2.68 -4.02
CA PRO A 163 10.18 3.14 -5.38
C PRO A 163 9.41 2.10 -6.20
N ALA A 164 8.39 1.52 -5.63
CA ALA A 164 7.57 0.44 -6.19
C ALA A 164 6.11 0.87 -6.40
N PRO A 165 5.48 0.56 -7.56
CA PRO A 165 6.09 -0.06 -8.75
C PRO A 165 7.09 0.88 -9.44
N ALA A 166 8.09 0.32 -10.12
CA ALA A 166 9.11 1.08 -10.81
C ALA A 166 8.50 2.05 -11.83
N CYS A 167 8.89 3.31 -11.76
CA CYS A 167 8.53 4.34 -12.72
C CYS A 167 9.64 5.40 -12.80
N LYS A 168 9.60 6.22 -13.86
CA LYS A 168 10.52 7.35 -13.96
C LYS A 168 10.21 8.39 -12.89
N LEU A 169 11.19 8.72 -12.07
CA LEU A 169 11.08 9.72 -11.01
C LEU A 169 11.91 10.97 -11.34
N ASP A 170 11.40 12.13 -10.94
CA ASP A 170 12.15 13.36 -10.96
C ASP A 170 13.24 13.35 -9.86
N LYS A 171 14.33 14.11 -10.10
CA LYS A 171 15.45 14.23 -9.14
C LYS A 171 15.00 14.67 -7.75
N GLU A 172 13.88 15.35 -7.65
CA GLU A 172 13.33 15.84 -6.40
C GLU A 172 12.95 14.70 -5.43
N PHE A 173 12.47 13.55 -5.92
CA PHE A 173 12.19 12.38 -5.07
C PHE A 173 13.45 11.90 -4.34
N PHE A 174 14.59 11.90 -5.02
CA PHE A 174 15.86 11.49 -4.44
C PHE A 174 16.35 12.47 -3.37
N SER A 175 16.19 13.79 -3.59
CA SER A 175 16.61 14.80 -2.62
C SER A 175 15.72 14.86 -1.37
N LEU A 176 14.47 14.44 -1.49
CA LEU A 176 13.51 14.40 -0.39
C LEU A 176 13.57 13.13 0.43
N SER A 177 14.16 12.06 -0.08
CA SER A 177 14.22 10.75 0.57
C SER A 177 15.55 10.56 1.28
N ASP A 178 15.52 10.20 2.55
CA ASP A 178 16.71 9.85 3.32
C ASP A 178 17.11 8.39 3.09
N TYR A 179 16.12 7.53 2.79
CA TYR A 179 16.32 6.13 2.45
C TYR A 179 15.49 5.74 1.23
N PHE A 180 16.12 4.97 0.33
CA PHE A 180 15.50 4.34 -0.82
C PHE A 180 15.58 2.82 -0.65
N THR A 181 14.47 2.11 -0.87
CA THR A 181 14.40 0.65 -0.67
C THR A 181 13.89 -0.07 -1.93
N PRO A 182 14.62 0.02 -3.08
CA PRO A 182 14.26 -0.68 -4.29
C PRO A 182 14.59 -2.17 -4.18
N ASN A 183 13.88 -3.00 -4.95
CA ASN A 183 14.33 -4.34 -5.29
C ASN A 183 15.25 -4.29 -6.54
N GLU A 184 15.74 -5.45 -6.99
CA GLU A 184 16.64 -5.55 -8.14
C GLU A 184 16.08 -5.01 -9.45
N ALA A 185 14.74 -5.12 -9.64
CA ALA A 185 14.07 -4.65 -10.85
C ALA A 185 13.71 -3.15 -10.78
N GLU A 186 13.68 -2.58 -9.59
CA GLU A 186 13.33 -1.18 -9.32
C GLU A 186 14.57 -0.28 -9.26
N ALA A 187 15.77 -0.87 -9.11
CA ALA A 187 17.06 -0.18 -9.08
C ALA A 187 17.59 0.08 -10.48
#